data_685a348b9eb682d685230c95b2abcba9
#
_entry.id   685a348b9eb682d685230c95b2abcba9
#
_cell.length_a   1.000
_cell.length_b   1.000
_cell.length_c   1.000
_cell.angle_alpha   90.00
_cell.angle_beta   90.00
_cell.angle_gamma   90.00
#
_symmetry.space_group_name_H-M   'P 1'
#
loop_
_entity.id
_entity.type
_entity.pdbx_description
1 polymer ?
#
loop_
_entity_poly.entity_id
_entity_poly.type
_entity_poly.pdbx_seq_one_letter_code
_entity_poly.pdbx_strand_id
1 'polypeptide(L)'
;MRRNQTLNKRPNAQKIGIYANICHQGYNCVKNANDETNPNMSNAALIVAAGRGTRAGGEVPKQWRKIAGQPVIAHTLQAFAAHPSISYVVLVLHPDDLHLVPNIEGLIVTTGGVARSDSVKLGLQAIPPGTKTVLIHDVARPCVTDQTITNIIAALETADGAAPALPVTDALWTGAGGIVTGTQDRNGLFRAQTPQGFKLDAITAAHAAFVGVAADDVEVARAAGITVAIVDGDEDNLKITLPADFARAEQILERRNGH
;
A
#
# COMPACT_ATOMS: atom_id res chain seq x y z
N MET A 1 39.05 -36.45 17.68
CA MET A 1 37.65 -35.92 17.65
C MET A 1 37.64 -34.50 18.20
N ARG A 2 37.66 -33.49 17.34
CA ARG A 2 37.47 -32.09 17.76
C ARG A 2 36.17 -31.59 17.13
N ARG A 3 35.20 -31.24 17.99
CA ARG A 3 33.92 -30.65 17.57
C ARG A 3 34.13 -29.18 17.25
N ASN A 4 33.88 -28.79 16.02
CA ASN A 4 33.74 -27.40 15.58
C ASN A 4 32.40 -26.87 16.08
N GLN A 5 32.44 -25.88 17.00
CA GLN A 5 31.30 -25.04 17.35
C GLN A 5 31.29 -23.86 16.37
N THR A 6 30.31 -23.85 15.47
CA THR A 6 29.98 -22.70 14.63
C THR A 6 29.26 -21.66 15.50
N LEU A 7 29.97 -20.58 15.82
CA LEU A 7 29.42 -19.39 16.48
C LEU A 7 28.41 -18.70 15.54
N ASN A 8 27.15 -18.77 15.96
CA ASN A 8 26.04 -18.05 15.37
C ASN A 8 26.21 -16.53 15.68
N LYS A 9 26.71 -15.76 14.70
CA LYS A 9 26.83 -14.29 14.81
C LYS A 9 25.43 -13.69 14.80
N ARG A 10 24.96 -13.15 15.93
CA ARG A 10 23.78 -12.31 16.04
C ARG A 10 23.95 -11.05 15.17
N PRO A 11 22.94 -10.59 14.42
CA PRO A 11 23.05 -9.38 13.62
C PRO A 11 23.13 -8.12 14.51
N ASN A 12 23.90 -7.18 14.04
CA ASN A 12 24.40 -5.97 14.66
C ASN A 12 23.29 -5.04 15.18
N ALA A 13 23.38 -4.60 16.44
CA ALA A 13 22.41 -3.76 17.18
C ALA A 13 22.12 -2.37 16.56
N GLN A 14 22.86 -1.94 15.54
CA GLN A 14 22.64 -0.66 14.87
C GLN A 14 21.40 -0.62 13.95
N LYS A 15 20.78 -1.76 13.61
CA LYS A 15 19.55 -1.82 12.79
C LYS A 15 18.26 -1.59 13.60
N ILE A 16 18.32 -1.60 14.93
CA ILE A 16 17.13 -1.51 15.82
C ILE A 16 16.63 -0.06 15.99
N GLY A 17 17.48 0.95 15.73
CA GLY A 17 17.16 2.35 16.06
C GLY A 17 16.15 3.04 15.12
N ILE A 18 15.90 2.51 13.92
CA ILE A 18 15.10 3.24 12.90
C ILE A 18 13.60 3.07 13.14
N TYR A 19 13.17 1.97 13.73
CA TYR A 19 11.75 1.63 13.90
C TYR A 19 11.25 1.79 15.35
N ALA A 20 12.14 1.88 16.33
CA ALA A 20 11.78 2.23 17.71
C ALA A 20 11.08 3.62 17.78
N ASN A 21 11.34 4.50 16.82
CA ASN A 21 10.69 5.81 16.73
C ASN A 21 9.23 5.74 16.31
N ILE A 22 8.76 4.68 15.62
CA ILE A 22 7.35 4.56 15.23
C ILE A 22 6.47 4.35 16.47
N CYS A 23 6.95 3.62 17.47
CA CYS A 23 6.22 3.38 18.74
C CYS A 23 6.48 4.44 19.81
N HIS A 24 7.61 5.19 19.77
CA HIS A 24 7.97 6.18 20.82
C HIS A 24 7.28 7.54 20.70
N GLN A 25 6.62 7.84 19.57
CA GLN A 25 5.88 9.10 19.40
C GLN A 25 4.42 9.02 19.87
N GLY A 26 4.04 8.06 20.71
CA GLY A 26 2.72 8.01 21.35
C GLY A 26 1.58 7.50 20.44
N TYR A 27 1.92 6.95 19.27
CA TYR A 27 0.94 6.30 18.42
C TYR A 27 0.73 4.87 18.89
N ASN A 28 -0.51 4.50 19.20
CA ASN A 28 -0.88 3.12 19.47
C ASN A 28 -0.53 2.28 18.23
N CYS A 29 0.55 1.51 18.32
CA CYS A 29 0.90 0.55 17.30
C CYS A 29 -0.22 -0.49 17.25
N VAL A 30 -0.97 -0.51 16.16
CA VAL A 30 -2.06 -1.44 15.81
C VAL A 30 -2.87 -1.90 17.04
N LYS A 31 -4.10 -1.48 17.13
CA LYS A 31 -5.02 -1.87 18.21
C LYS A 31 -5.04 -3.38 18.36
N ASN A 32 -4.91 -3.87 19.60
CA ASN A 32 -5.07 -5.29 19.92
C ASN A 32 -6.40 -5.81 19.35
N ALA A 33 -6.37 -6.99 18.78
CA ALA A 33 -7.53 -7.71 18.23
C ALA A 33 -8.69 -7.92 19.24
N ASN A 34 -8.52 -7.50 20.49
CA ASN A 34 -9.48 -7.63 21.59
C ASN A 34 -10.19 -6.32 21.94
N ASP A 35 -10.04 -5.25 21.15
CA ASP A 35 -10.83 -4.02 21.38
C ASP A 35 -12.22 -4.18 20.75
N GLU A 36 -13.16 -4.74 21.55
CA GLU A 36 -14.56 -5.03 21.19
C GLU A 36 -15.43 -3.77 21.01
N THR A 37 -14.85 -2.57 20.88
CA THR A 37 -15.60 -1.31 20.93
C THR A 37 -16.41 -1.01 19.66
N ASN A 38 -16.27 -1.78 18.57
CA ASN A 38 -17.20 -1.74 17.44
C ASN A 38 -17.25 -3.07 16.66
N PRO A 39 -18.14 -4.01 17.03
CA PRO A 39 -18.22 -5.32 16.37
C PRO A 39 -18.73 -5.26 14.92
N ASN A 40 -19.07 -4.08 14.41
CA ASN A 40 -19.76 -3.94 13.13
C ASN A 40 -18.89 -3.50 11.94
N MET A 41 -17.66 -3.01 12.12
CA MET A 41 -16.84 -2.57 10.99
C MET A 41 -15.33 -2.77 11.25
N SER A 42 -14.81 -3.96 11.00
CA SER A 42 -13.36 -4.15 10.98
C SER A 42 -12.82 -3.95 9.56
N ASN A 43 -11.95 -2.97 9.39
CA ASN A 43 -11.29 -2.68 8.12
C ASN A 43 -9.82 -3.13 8.19
N ALA A 44 -9.33 -3.77 7.15
CA ALA A 44 -7.91 -4.11 7.00
C ALA A 44 -7.26 -3.22 5.95
N ALA A 45 -6.01 -2.85 6.18
CA ALA A 45 -5.13 -2.30 5.15
C ALA A 45 -4.21 -3.41 4.64
N LEU A 46 -4.18 -3.62 3.33
CA LEU A 46 -3.28 -4.55 2.64
C LEU A 46 -2.22 -3.76 1.89
N ILE A 47 -1.00 -3.71 2.41
CA ILE A 47 0.10 -2.94 1.84
C ILE A 47 0.95 -3.84 0.95
N VAL A 48 0.92 -3.57 -0.36
CA VAL A 48 1.65 -4.36 -1.36
C VAL A 48 3.06 -3.81 -1.55
N ALA A 49 4.06 -4.55 -1.11
CA ALA A 49 5.47 -4.17 -1.08
C ALA A 49 6.42 -5.21 -1.70
N ALA A 50 5.90 -6.23 -2.37
CA ALA A 50 6.70 -7.33 -2.93
C ALA A 50 7.46 -6.95 -4.23
N GLY A 51 7.15 -5.81 -4.86
CA GLY A 51 7.79 -5.38 -6.10
C GLY A 51 9.22 -4.88 -5.89
N ARG A 52 10.13 -5.21 -6.82
CA ARG A 52 11.54 -4.76 -6.77
C ARG A 52 11.75 -3.31 -7.17
N GLY A 53 10.78 -2.68 -7.84
CA GLY A 53 10.82 -1.25 -8.16
C GLY A 53 11.95 -0.82 -9.10
N THR A 54 12.35 -1.64 -10.05
CA THR A 54 13.52 -1.45 -10.94
C THR A 54 13.52 -0.11 -11.69
N ARG A 55 12.34 0.42 -12.03
CA ARG A 55 12.20 1.73 -12.71
C ARG A 55 12.62 2.92 -11.83
N ALA A 56 12.61 2.77 -10.51
CA ALA A 56 13.04 3.82 -9.59
C ALA A 56 14.57 3.96 -9.48
N GLY A 57 15.32 3.04 -10.12
CA GLY A 57 16.77 3.01 -10.10
C GLY A 57 17.36 2.65 -8.73
N GLY A 58 18.68 2.46 -8.68
CA GLY A 58 19.44 2.17 -7.46
C GLY A 58 19.48 0.68 -7.09
N GLU A 59 20.45 0.33 -6.23
CA GLU A 59 20.68 -1.05 -5.77
C GLU A 59 19.70 -1.49 -4.67
N VAL A 60 19.20 -0.52 -3.89
CA VAL A 60 18.24 -0.77 -2.80
C VAL A 60 16.81 -0.66 -3.35
N PRO A 61 15.93 -1.67 -3.13
CA PRO A 61 14.54 -1.59 -3.53
C PRO A 61 13.86 -0.34 -2.97
N LYS A 62 13.02 0.31 -3.78
CA LYS A 62 12.48 1.66 -3.50
C LYS A 62 11.78 1.78 -2.14
N GLN A 63 11.12 0.73 -1.66
CA GLN A 63 10.42 0.72 -0.38
C GLN A 63 11.35 0.86 0.82
N TRP A 64 12.63 0.51 0.67
CA TRP A 64 13.65 0.61 1.71
C TRP A 64 14.50 1.88 1.63
N ARG A 65 14.36 2.66 0.56
CA ARG A 65 15.05 3.96 0.43
C ARG A 65 14.43 4.98 1.37
N LYS A 66 15.26 5.87 1.92
CA LYS A 66 14.83 6.89 2.87
C LYS A 66 14.31 8.14 2.16
N ILE A 67 13.25 8.72 2.71
CA ILE A 67 12.69 10.04 2.46
C ILE A 67 12.34 10.65 3.82
N ALA A 68 12.58 11.93 4.03
CA ALA A 68 12.36 12.60 5.32
C ALA A 68 12.88 11.78 6.53
N GLY A 69 14.10 11.22 6.39
CA GLY A 69 14.79 10.47 7.44
C GLY A 69 14.35 9.02 7.64
N GLN A 70 13.23 8.56 7.07
CA GLN A 70 12.69 7.20 7.25
C GLN A 70 12.51 6.45 5.92
N PRO A 71 12.53 5.09 5.91
CA PRO A 71 12.21 4.33 4.71
C PRO A 71 10.80 4.62 4.20
N VAL A 72 10.61 4.61 2.87
CA VAL A 72 9.29 4.78 2.22
C VAL A 72 8.23 3.90 2.86
N ILE A 73 8.53 2.63 3.12
CA ILE A 73 7.60 1.67 3.76
C ILE A 73 7.14 2.12 5.15
N ALA A 74 8.02 2.78 5.93
CA ALA A 74 7.69 3.23 7.28
C ALA A 74 6.59 4.30 7.26
N HIS A 75 6.69 5.28 6.35
CA HIS A 75 5.66 6.31 6.18
C HIS A 75 4.31 5.70 5.80
N THR A 76 4.31 4.75 4.85
CA THR A 76 3.08 4.07 4.43
C THR A 76 2.46 3.26 5.57
N LEU A 77 3.25 2.44 6.28
CA LEU A 77 2.75 1.66 7.41
C LEU A 77 2.20 2.54 8.52
N GLN A 78 2.88 3.65 8.83
CA GLN A 78 2.45 4.60 9.85
C GLN A 78 1.09 5.22 9.53
N ALA A 79 0.85 5.64 8.27
CA ALA A 79 -0.40 6.25 7.86
C ALA A 79 -1.61 5.33 8.12
N PHE A 80 -1.48 4.02 7.82
CA PHE A 80 -2.56 3.07 8.06
C PHE A 80 -2.65 2.60 9.51
N ALA A 81 -1.53 2.36 10.18
CA ALA A 81 -1.52 1.91 11.57
C ALA A 81 -2.04 2.97 12.54
N ALA A 82 -1.83 4.26 12.23
CA ALA A 82 -2.35 5.37 13.04
C ALA A 82 -3.84 5.66 12.80
N HIS A 83 -4.42 5.23 11.69
CA HIS A 83 -5.80 5.56 11.33
C HIS A 83 -6.81 4.84 12.23
N PRO A 84 -7.74 5.56 12.90
CA PRO A 84 -8.62 4.98 13.94
C PRO A 84 -9.56 3.90 13.41
N SER A 85 -9.93 3.95 12.12
CA SER A 85 -10.84 2.97 11.51
C SER A 85 -10.13 1.76 10.89
N ILE A 86 -8.80 1.66 10.97
CA ILE A 86 -8.04 0.49 10.50
C ILE A 86 -7.76 -0.43 11.69
N SER A 87 -8.26 -1.66 11.62
CA SER A 87 -8.09 -2.67 12.66
C SER A 87 -6.85 -3.55 12.45
N TYR A 88 -6.52 -3.82 11.19
CA TYR A 88 -5.41 -4.71 10.83
C TYR A 88 -4.58 -4.12 9.70
N VAL A 89 -3.27 -4.29 9.80
CA VAL A 89 -2.34 -3.97 8.69
C VAL A 89 -1.65 -5.25 8.26
N VAL A 90 -1.84 -5.61 6.99
CA VAL A 90 -1.20 -6.77 6.35
C VAL A 90 -0.14 -6.24 5.37
N LEU A 91 1.10 -6.64 5.57
CA LEU A 91 2.22 -6.26 4.72
C LEU A 91 2.65 -7.44 3.85
N VAL A 92 2.60 -7.24 2.52
CA VAL A 92 3.05 -8.25 1.56
C VAL A 92 4.42 -7.89 1.02
N LEU A 93 5.43 -8.71 1.30
CA LEU A 93 6.83 -8.46 0.97
C LEU A 93 7.40 -9.47 -0.02
N HIS A 94 8.45 -9.06 -0.72
CA HIS A 94 9.30 -10.03 -1.41
C HIS A 94 9.95 -10.97 -0.39
N PRO A 95 10.07 -12.28 -0.68
CA PRO A 95 10.69 -13.25 0.26
C PRO A 95 12.06 -12.82 0.78
N ASP A 96 12.90 -12.23 -0.09
CA ASP A 96 14.23 -11.76 0.28
C ASP A 96 14.23 -10.59 1.26
N ASP A 97 13.11 -9.86 1.40
CA ASP A 97 13.00 -8.65 2.21
C ASP A 97 12.43 -8.94 3.61
N LEU A 98 11.98 -10.15 3.90
CA LEU A 98 11.37 -10.51 5.19
C LEU A 98 12.27 -10.22 6.39
N HIS A 99 13.58 -10.39 6.23
CA HIS A 99 14.57 -10.13 7.28
C HIS A 99 14.78 -8.63 7.57
N LEU A 100 14.26 -7.73 6.73
CA LEU A 100 14.36 -6.27 6.89
C LEU A 100 13.21 -5.70 7.72
N VAL A 101 12.11 -6.45 7.90
CA VAL A 101 10.95 -6.00 8.67
C VAL A 101 11.25 -6.15 10.16
N PRO A 102 11.13 -5.08 10.96
CA PRO A 102 11.22 -5.20 12.40
C PRO A 102 10.01 -5.94 12.94
N ASN A 103 10.17 -6.55 14.10
CA ASN A 103 9.04 -7.13 14.82
C ASN A 103 8.18 -5.99 15.37
N ILE A 104 7.08 -5.68 14.65
CA ILE A 104 6.08 -4.67 15.05
C ILE A 104 4.86 -5.45 15.55
N GLU A 105 4.46 -5.18 16.79
CA GLU A 105 3.27 -5.80 17.36
C GLU A 105 2.03 -5.49 16.51
N GLY A 106 1.25 -6.52 16.21
CA GLY A 106 0.01 -6.40 15.43
C GLY A 106 0.20 -6.28 13.92
N LEU A 107 1.43 -6.16 13.39
CA LEU A 107 1.69 -6.20 11.96
C LEU A 107 1.67 -7.65 11.45
N ILE A 108 0.78 -7.93 10.51
CA ILE A 108 0.71 -9.23 9.84
C ILE A 108 1.61 -9.18 8.60
N VAL A 109 2.56 -10.08 8.50
CA VAL A 109 3.51 -10.11 7.37
C VAL A 109 3.34 -11.41 6.58
N THR A 110 3.24 -11.29 5.26
CA THR A 110 3.20 -12.43 4.35
C THR A 110 4.09 -12.20 3.13
N THR A 111 4.41 -13.26 2.42
CA THR A 111 5.20 -13.18 1.19
C THR A 111 4.33 -12.88 -0.02
N GLY A 112 4.86 -12.10 -0.96
CA GLY A 112 4.24 -11.87 -2.26
C GLY A 112 4.54 -12.99 -3.27
N GLY A 113 3.75 -13.00 -4.34
CA GLY A 113 3.93 -13.87 -5.49
C GLY A 113 4.73 -13.23 -6.61
N VAL A 114 4.74 -13.88 -7.77
CA VAL A 114 5.49 -13.45 -8.95
C VAL A 114 4.91 -12.17 -9.55
N ALA A 115 3.59 -12.08 -9.64
CA ALA A 115 2.89 -10.89 -10.11
C ALA A 115 2.29 -10.08 -8.93
N ARG A 116 1.90 -8.82 -9.22
CA ARG A 116 1.20 -7.97 -8.23
C ARG A 116 -0.11 -8.63 -7.78
N SER A 117 -0.88 -9.18 -8.72
CA SER A 117 -2.13 -9.88 -8.43
C SER A 117 -1.94 -11.10 -7.52
N ASP A 118 -0.84 -11.86 -7.71
CA ASP A 118 -0.53 -12.99 -6.82
C ASP A 118 -0.19 -12.51 -5.41
N SER A 119 0.55 -11.40 -5.31
CA SER A 119 0.85 -10.76 -4.03
C SER A 119 -0.41 -10.29 -3.31
N VAL A 120 -1.37 -9.71 -4.03
CA VAL A 120 -2.68 -9.34 -3.47
C VAL A 120 -3.45 -10.56 -3.00
N LYS A 121 -3.53 -11.64 -3.79
CA LYS A 121 -4.20 -12.90 -3.39
C LYS A 121 -3.63 -13.46 -2.09
N LEU A 122 -2.30 -13.53 -1.97
CA LEU A 122 -1.64 -14.01 -0.75
C LEU A 122 -1.89 -13.10 0.45
N GLY A 123 -1.92 -11.79 0.22
CA GLY A 123 -2.24 -10.82 1.25
C GLY A 123 -3.69 -10.91 1.73
N LEU A 124 -4.65 -11.08 0.81
CA LEU A 124 -6.07 -11.27 1.16
C LEU A 124 -6.29 -12.51 2.04
N GLN A 125 -5.55 -13.60 1.77
CA GLN A 125 -5.60 -14.82 2.59
C GLN A 125 -5.04 -14.64 4.00
N ALA A 126 -4.18 -13.65 4.23
CA ALA A 126 -3.59 -13.35 5.53
C ALA A 126 -4.44 -12.41 6.39
N ILE A 127 -5.52 -11.86 5.86
CA ILE A 127 -6.43 -10.98 6.60
C ILE A 127 -7.20 -11.80 7.64
N PRO A 128 -7.28 -11.33 8.90
CA PRO A 128 -8.01 -12.03 9.95
C PRO A 128 -9.49 -12.24 9.62
N PRO A 129 -10.05 -13.39 10.02
CA PRO A 129 -11.48 -13.67 9.85
C PRO A 129 -12.34 -12.65 10.59
N GLY A 130 -13.54 -12.38 10.04
CA GLY A 130 -14.44 -11.35 10.58
C GLY A 130 -14.19 -9.94 10.06
N THR A 131 -13.09 -9.70 9.32
CA THR A 131 -12.86 -8.44 8.61
C THR A 131 -13.88 -8.26 7.50
N LYS A 132 -14.47 -7.06 7.39
CA LYS A 132 -15.53 -6.78 6.41
C LYS A 132 -15.02 -6.10 5.15
N THR A 133 -14.04 -5.21 5.28
CA THR A 133 -13.50 -4.45 4.16
C THR A 133 -11.97 -4.50 4.15
N VAL A 134 -11.42 -4.34 2.96
CA VAL A 134 -9.97 -4.23 2.76
C VAL A 134 -9.65 -3.02 1.90
N LEU A 135 -8.61 -2.28 2.30
CA LEU A 135 -8.02 -1.19 1.54
C LEU A 135 -6.66 -1.67 1.00
N ILE A 136 -6.58 -1.91 -0.31
CA ILE A 136 -5.36 -2.39 -0.97
C ILE A 136 -4.53 -1.19 -1.41
N HIS A 137 -3.29 -1.11 -0.92
CA HIS A 137 -2.45 0.07 -1.11
C HIS A 137 -1.04 -0.26 -1.59
N ASP A 138 -0.55 0.53 -2.52
CA ASP A 138 0.83 0.44 -2.99
C ASP A 138 1.77 1.08 -1.96
N VAL A 139 2.72 0.33 -1.42
CA VAL A 139 3.75 0.86 -0.50
C VAL A 139 4.49 2.08 -1.03
N ALA A 140 4.54 2.22 -2.35
CA ALA A 140 5.19 3.32 -3.04
C ALA A 140 4.40 4.65 -3.04
N ARG A 141 3.30 4.76 -2.31
CA ARG A 141 2.54 6.00 -2.08
C ARG A 141 2.61 6.41 -0.60
N PRO A 142 3.78 6.86 -0.13
CA PRO A 142 4.00 7.15 1.30
C PRO A 142 3.26 8.40 1.80
N CYS A 143 2.70 9.18 0.88
CA CYS A 143 2.03 10.45 1.20
C CYS A 143 0.50 10.32 1.23
N VAL A 144 -0.06 9.11 1.42
CA VAL A 144 -1.49 8.95 1.62
C VAL A 144 -1.95 9.69 2.89
N THR A 145 -3.12 10.34 2.84
CA THR A 145 -3.68 11.09 3.98
C THR A 145 -4.77 10.32 4.69
N ASP A 146 -4.99 10.65 5.97
CA ASP A 146 -6.12 10.13 6.76
C ASP A 146 -7.46 10.45 6.07
N GLN A 147 -7.57 11.64 5.45
CA GLN A 147 -8.78 12.02 4.72
C GLN A 147 -9.06 11.10 3.54
N THR A 148 -8.03 10.72 2.77
CA THR A 148 -8.18 9.77 1.66
C THR A 148 -8.67 8.41 2.16
N ILE A 149 -8.09 7.91 3.26
CA ILE A 149 -8.51 6.64 3.88
C ILE A 149 -9.96 6.74 4.37
N THR A 150 -10.32 7.81 5.07
CA THR A 150 -11.67 8.07 5.58
C THR A 150 -12.70 8.12 4.45
N ASN A 151 -12.42 8.85 3.36
CA ASN A 151 -13.34 8.98 2.22
C ASN A 151 -13.65 7.63 1.56
N ILE A 152 -12.65 6.75 1.45
CA ILE A 152 -12.85 5.41 0.90
C ILE A 152 -13.71 4.57 1.83
N ILE A 153 -13.42 4.57 3.14
CA ILE A 153 -14.21 3.82 4.13
C ILE A 153 -15.66 4.27 4.12
N ALA A 154 -15.90 5.59 4.08
CA ALA A 154 -17.25 6.15 4.02
C ALA A 154 -17.99 5.74 2.73
N ALA A 155 -17.32 5.76 1.58
CA ALA A 155 -17.93 5.32 0.31
C ALA A 155 -18.30 3.83 0.32
N LEU A 156 -17.56 3.00 1.06
CA LEU A 156 -17.86 1.57 1.23
C LEU A 156 -19.10 1.29 2.09
N GLU A 157 -19.71 2.27 2.73
CA GLU A 157 -20.98 2.09 3.41
C GLU A 157 -22.12 1.83 2.40
N THR A 158 -22.00 2.40 1.19
CA THR A 158 -23.05 2.35 0.16
C THR A 158 -22.59 1.68 -1.15
N ALA A 159 -21.30 1.39 -1.30
CA ALA A 159 -20.72 0.76 -2.48
C ALA A 159 -19.92 -0.49 -2.11
N ASP A 160 -19.78 -1.43 -3.06
CA ASP A 160 -18.98 -2.64 -2.89
C ASP A 160 -17.48 -2.41 -3.12
N GLY A 161 -17.14 -1.33 -3.85
CA GLY A 161 -15.78 -0.87 -4.07
C GLY A 161 -15.72 0.65 -4.10
N ALA A 162 -14.56 1.23 -3.73
CA ALA A 162 -14.27 2.65 -3.80
C ALA A 162 -12.78 2.89 -4.06
N ALA A 163 -12.45 3.85 -4.92
CA ALA A 163 -11.07 4.17 -5.23
C ALA A 163 -10.88 5.68 -5.45
N PRO A 164 -9.76 6.25 -4.98
CA PRO A 164 -9.46 7.65 -5.20
C PRO A 164 -8.91 7.84 -6.61
N ALA A 165 -9.36 8.89 -7.26
CA ALA A 165 -8.86 9.23 -8.59
C ALA A 165 -8.89 10.74 -8.83
N LEU A 166 -8.03 11.21 -9.71
CA LEU A 166 -7.92 12.59 -10.13
C LEU A 166 -8.35 12.71 -11.60
N PRO A 167 -9.20 13.67 -11.97
CA PRO A 167 -9.54 13.89 -13.38
C PRO A 167 -8.28 14.23 -14.18
N VAL A 168 -8.23 13.81 -15.42
CA VAL A 168 -7.17 14.20 -16.34
C VAL A 168 -7.40 15.63 -16.81
N THR A 169 -6.45 16.52 -16.52
CA THR A 169 -6.50 17.95 -16.88
C THR A 169 -5.74 18.29 -18.14
N ASP A 170 -4.67 17.54 -18.46
CA ASP A 170 -3.85 17.76 -19.64
C ASP A 170 -4.48 17.17 -20.91
N ALA A 171 -4.09 17.67 -22.07
CA ALA A 171 -4.40 17.04 -23.33
C ALA A 171 -3.69 15.68 -23.43
N LEU A 172 -4.42 14.66 -23.89
CA LEU A 172 -3.86 13.33 -24.09
C LEU A 172 -3.60 13.07 -25.58
N TRP A 173 -2.41 12.57 -25.87
CA TRP A 173 -2.01 12.18 -27.21
C TRP A 173 -1.76 10.67 -27.27
N THR A 174 -2.09 10.07 -28.40
CA THR A 174 -1.52 8.79 -28.80
C THR A 174 -0.24 9.04 -29.58
N GLY A 175 0.75 8.14 -29.46
CA GLY A 175 2.05 8.32 -30.12
C GLY A 175 2.72 6.98 -30.44
N ALA A 176 3.51 6.97 -31.50
CA ALA A 176 4.37 5.86 -31.87
C ALA A 176 5.70 6.39 -32.43
N GLY A 177 6.82 5.74 -32.10
CA GLY A 177 8.15 6.12 -32.60
C GLY A 177 8.57 7.56 -32.28
N GLY A 178 8.07 8.15 -31.18
CA GLY A 178 8.39 9.53 -30.81
C GLY A 178 7.55 10.59 -31.54
N ILE A 179 6.54 10.18 -32.32
CA ILE A 179 5.67 11.07 -33.10
C ILE A 179 4.24 10.97 -32.57
N VAL A 180 3.55 12.12 -32.44
CA VAL A 180 2.12 12.15 -32.10
C VAL A 180 1.32 11.57 -33.26
N THR A 181 0.49 10.56 -33.00
CA THR A 181 -0.35 9.87 -33.97
C THR A 181 -1.83 10.21 -33.85
N GLY A 182 -2.24 10.87 -32.77
CA GLY A 182 -3.61 11.26 -32.55
C GLY A 182 -3.82 11.90 -31.19
N THR A 183 -5.07 12.20 -30.86
CA THR A 183 -5.51 12.74 -29.58
C THR A 183 -6.56 11.83 -28.96
N GLN A 184 -6.62 11.78 -27.63
CA GLN A 184 -7.63 11.09 -26.85
C GLN A 184 -8.48 12.11 -26.11
N ASP A 185 -9.80 11.99 -26.20
CA ASP A 185 -10.70 12.78 -25.35
C ASP A 185 -10.43 12.43 -23.87
N ARG A 186 -10.24 13.47 -23.07
CA ARG A 186 -9.98 13.32 -21.61
C ARG A 186 -11.24 13.30 -20.77
N ASN A 187 -12.41 13.63 -21.34
CA ASN A 187 -13.66 13.63 -20.59
C ASN A 187 -13.95 12.23 -20.04
N GLY A 188 -14.19 12.13 -18.72
CA GLY A 188 -14.40 10.86 -18.04
C GLY A 188 -13.14 10.01 -17.85
N LEU A 189 -11.95 10.53 -18.14
CA LEU A 189 -10.68 9.87 -17.81
C LEU A 189 -10.12 10.37 -16.48
N PHE A 190 -9.62 9.42 -15.70
CA PHE A 190 -9.09 9.67 -14.37
C PHE A 190 -7.72 9.01 -14.19
N ARG A 191 -6.87 9.64 -13.39
CA ARG A 191 -5.61 9.05 -12.87
C ARG A 191 -5.93 8.30 -11.60
N ALA A 192 -5.98 6.98 -11.68
CA ALA A 192 -6.28 6.11 -10.55
C ALA A 192 -5.17 6.15 -9.48
N GLN A 193 -5.59 6.16 -8.22
CA GLN A 193 -4.69 6.09 -7.07
C GLN A 193 -5.03 4.87 -6.18
N THR A 194 -4.27 4.67 -5.12
CA THR A 194 -4.56 3.76 -4.03
C THR A 194 -4.52 4.54 -2.70
N PRO A 195 -5.22 4.07 -1.64
CA PRO A 195 -5.79 2.74 -1.45
C PRO A 195 -7.06 2.53 -2.28
N GLN A 196 -7.26 1.30 -2.77
CA GLN A 196 -8.50 0.87 -3.41
C GLN A 196 -9.24 -0.01 -2.41
N GLY A 197 -10.42 0.41 -2.00
CA GLY A 197 -11.20 -0.23 -0.95
C GLY A 197 -12.29 -1.12 -1.52
N PHE A 198 -12.56 -2.26 -0.86
CA PHE A 198 -13.56 -3.23 -1.30
C PHE A 198 -14.18 -3.97 -0.11
N LYS A 199 -15.39 -4.52 -0.29
CA LYS A 199 -15.91 -5.57 0.58
C LYS A 199 -14.98 -6.79 0.45
N LEU A 200 -14.49 -7.32 1.57
CA LEU A 200 -13.43 -8.33 1.59
C LEU A 200 -13.81 -9.59 0.83
N ASP A 201 -15.00 -10.14 1.09
CA ASP A 201 -15.43 -11.38 0.44
C ASP A 201 -15.57 -11.21 -1.08
N ALA A 202 -16.11 -10.06 -1.52
CA ALA A 202 -16.33 -9.77 -2.93
C ALA A 202 -15.00 -9.69 -3.70
N ILE A 203 -14.02 -8.92 -3.20
CA ILE A 203 -12.74 -8.76 -3.88
C ILE A 203 -11.90 -10.05 -3.79
N THR A 204 -12.01 -10.82 -2.72
CA THR A 204 -11.35 -12.12 -2.59
C THR A 204 -11.86 -13.10 -3.64
N ALA A 205 -13.19 -13.19 -3.82
CA ALA A 205 -13.79 -14.02 -4.86
C ALA A 205 -13.40 -13.53 -6.26
N ALA A 206 -13.39 -12.21 -6.49
CA ALA A 206 -12.97 -11.61 -7.76
C ALA A 206 -11.53 -11.99 -8.12
N HIS A 207 -10.58 -11.83 -7.18
CA HIS A 207 -9.19 -12.22 -7.38
C HIS A 207 -9.02 -13.72 -7.61
N ALA A 208 -9.81 -14.56 -6.94
CA ALA A 208 -9.76 -16.02 -7.15
C ALA A 208 -10.19 -16.43 -8.57
N ALA A 209 -11.20 -15.75 -9.13
CA ALA A 209 -11.75 -16.02 -10.46
C ALA A 209 -10.99 -15.34 -11.60
N PHE A 210 -10.25 -14.24 -11.31
CA PHE A 210 -9.61 -13.45 -12.35
C PHE A 210 -8.44 -14.19 -13.00
N VAL A 211 -8.48 -14.24 -14.35
CA VAL A 211 -7.42 -14.82 -15.17
C VAL A 211 -6.79 -13.72 -16.03
N GLY A 212 -5.48 -13.56 -15.93
CA GLY A 212 -4.75 -12.55 -16.70
C GLY A 212 -3.95 -11.59 -15.84
N VAL A 213 -3.50 -10.50 -16.44
CA VAL A 213 -2.76 -9.42 -15.79
C VAL A 213 -3.66 -8.20 -15.71
N ALA A 214 -3.96 -7.78 -14.50
CA ALA A 214 -4.71 -6.55 -14.25
C ALA A 214 -3.76 -5.38 -13.96
N ALA A 215 -4.14 -4.17 -14.36
CA ALA A 215 -3.41 -2.96 -14.06
C ALA A 215 -3.48 -2.62 -12.55
N ASP A 216 -4.66 -2.84 -11.95
CA ASP A 216 -4.93 -2.61 -10.53
C ASP A 216 -6.09 -3.50 -10.04
N ASP A 217 -6.51 -3.30 -8.78
CA ASP A 217 -7.56 -4.10 -8.15
C ASP A 217 -8.97 -3.67 -8.59
N VAL A 218 -9.12 -2.44 -9.09
CA VAL A 218 -10.38 -1.97 -9.69
C VAL A 218 -10.69 -2.72 -10.99
N GLU A 219 -9.69 -3.01 -11.81
CA GLU A 219 -9.87 -3.82 -13.01
C GLU A 219 -10.38 -5.22 -12.67
N VAL A 220 -9.79 -5.86 -11.65
CA VAL A 220 -10.23 -7.18 -11.15
C VAL A 220 -11.66 -7.13 -10.64
N ALA A 221 -11.99 -6.12 -9.82
CA ALA A 221 -13.32 -5.92 -9.28
C ALA A 221 -14.38 -5.75 -10.38
N ARG A 222 -14.10 -4.89 -11.37
CA ARG A 222 -14.99 -4.64 -12.49
C ARG A 222 -15.21 -5.87 -13.38
N ALA A 223 -14.18 -6.67 -13.59
CA ALA A 223 -14.30 -7.94 -14.32
C ALA A 223 -15.25 -8.92 -13.63
N ALA A 224 -15.37 -8.86 -12.29
CA ALA A 224 -16.31 -9.61 -11.49
C ALA A 224 -17.70 -8.95 -11.32
N GLY A 225 -17.94 -7.80 -11.98
CA GLY A 225 -19.22 -7.07 -11.89
C GLY A 225 -19.36 -6.20 -10.64
N ILE A 226 -18.30 -6.02 -9.85
CA ILE A 226 -18.31 -5.14 -8.69
C ILE A 226 -18.32 -3.68 -9.14
N THR A 227 -19.29 -2.92 -8.64
CA THR A 227 -19.33 -1.46 -8.85
C THR A 227 -18.33 -0.76 -7.94
N VAL A 228 -17.50 0.11 -8.52
CA VAL A 228 -16.49 0.87 -7.78
C VAL A 228 -16.79 2.35 -7.87
N ALA A 229 -17.05 2.97 -6.73
CA ALA A 229 -17.24 4.41 -6.62
C ALA A 229 -15.89 5.15 -6.78
N ILE A 230 -15.90 6.27 -7.48
CA ILE A 230 -14.76 7.18 -7.51
C ILE A 230 -14.92 8.16 -6.36
N VAL A 231 -13.90 8.28 -5.52
CA VAL A 231 -13.77 9.34 -4.53
C VAL A 231 -12.66 10.31 -4.94
N ASP A 232 -12.66 11.51 -4.36
CA ASP A 232 -11.65 12.51 -4.67
C ASP A 232 -10.25 12.01 -4.31
N GLY A 233 -9.36 12.07 -5.29
CA GLY A 233 -7.93 11.80 -5.11
C GLY A 233 -7.18 13.01 -4.54
N ASP A 234 -5.90 12.81 -4.23
CA ASP A 234 -5.00 13.83 -3.71
C ASP A 234 -3.75 13.91 -4.60
N GLU A 235 -3.42 15.11 -5.13
CA GLU A 235 -2.21 15.31 -5.96
C GLU A 235 -0.93 14.97 -5.18
N ASP A 236 -0.92 15.14 -3.87
CA ASP A 236 0.18 14.77 -3.01
C ASP A 236 0.31 13.24 -2.78
N ASN A 237 -0.74 12.47 -3.04
CA ASN A 237 -0.71 11.00 -2.95
C ASN A 237 -0.01 10.39 -4.18
N LEU A 238 1.18 10.88 -4.49
CA LEU A 238 1.97 10.45 -5.63
C LEU A 238 2.51 9.02 -5.45
N LYS A 239 2.73 8.33 -6.56
CA LYS A 239 3.39 7.02 -6.57
C LYS A 239 4.87 7.20 -6.94
N ILE A 240 5.78 6.86 -6.04
CA ILE A 240 7.21 6.82 -6.34
C ILE A 240 7.47 5.76 -7.42
N THR A 241 7.79 6.22 -8.62
CA THR A 241 8.02 5.39 -9.80
C THR A 241 9.37 5.69 -10.44
N LEU A 242 9.75 6.96 -10.47
CA LEU A 242 10.99 7.47 -11.04
C LEU A 242 11.90 8.05 -9.95
N PRO A 243 13.21 8.22 -10.20
CA PRO A 243 14.13 8.80 -9.22
C PRO A 243 13.70 10.19 -8.69
N ALA A 244 13.14 11.04 -9.54
CA ALA A 244 12.68 12.38 -9.16
C ALA A 244 11.50 12.36 -8.17
N ASP A 245 10.73 11.27 -8.13
CA ASP A 245 9.57 11.19 -7.25
C ASP A 245 9.95 11.11 -5.77
N PHE A 246 11.17 10.65 -5.45
CA PHE A 246 11.65 10.62 -4.06
C PHE A 246 11.74 12.03 -3.46
N ALA A 247 12.37 12.96 -4.18
CA ALA A 247 12.49 14.36 -3.72
C ALA A 247 11.11 15.02 -3.58
N ARG A 248 10.18 14.74 -4.51
CA ARG A 248 8.80 15.24 -4.43
C ARG A 248 8.07 14.69 -3.20
N ALA A 249 8.18 13.37 -2.94
CA ALA A 249 7.57 12.75 -1.77
C ALA A 249 8.16 13.31 -0.47
N GLU A 250 9.47 13.52 -0.41
CA GLU A 250 10.16 14.11 0.73
C GLU A 250 9.65 15.51 1.03
N GLN A 251 9.59 16.41 0.04
CA GLN A 251 9.06 17.77 0.17
C GLN A 251 7.60 17.79 0.66
N ILE A 252 6.76 16.84 0.19
CA ILE A 252 5.37 16.72 0.65
C ILE A 252 5.33 16.37 2.14
N LEU A 253 6.12 15.38 2.56
CA LEU A 253 6.16 14.93 3.96
C LEU A 253 6.72 16.01 4.88
N GLU A 254 7.79 16.70 4.50
CA GLU A 254 8.38 17.81 5.25
C GLU A 254 7.39 18.95 5.44
N ARG A 255 6.71 19.39 4.36
CA ARG A 255 5.68 20.42 4.43
C ARG A 255 4.55 20.05 5.39
N ARG A 256 4.12 18.78 5.42
CA ARG A 256 3.07 18.31 6.34
C ARG A 256 3.52 18.24 7.79
N ASN A 257 4.81 18.00 8.03
CA ASN A 257 5.40 17.95 9.37
C ASN A 257 5.82 19.34 9.89
N GLY A 258 5.58 20.41 9.15
CA GLY A 258 5.85 21.79 9.58
C GLY A 258 7.31 22.20 9.45
N HIS A 259 8.06 21.58 8.56
CA HIS A 259 9.46 21.92 8.22
C HIS A 259 9.56 22.61 6.87
#